data_7efb52e28fab2cad9653f75c02ebd114
#
_entry.id   7efb52e28fab2cad9653f75c02ebd114
#
_cell.length_a   1.000
_cell.length_b   1.000
_cell.length_c   1.000
_cell.angle_alpha   90.00
_cell.angle_beta   90.00
_cell.angle_gamma   90.00
#
_symmetry.space_group_name_H-M   'P 1'
#
loop_
_entity.id
_entity.type
_entity.pdbx_description
1 polymer ?
#
loop_
_entity_poly.entity_id
_entity_poly.type
_entity_poly.pdbx_seq_one_letter_code
_entity_poly.pdbx_strand_id
1 'polypeptide(L)'
;LAGAAVDVFPDEPEKNGDKFTTVLQNLPNVILTPHIGGSTEEAQANIGLDVTAKLIKYLELGTSEGSHTVPPVNLPPQAGAHRILHIHKNIPGVLGEINSRLSKHNINIVGQYLKTNEDIGYVILDVDTKISKEALEILKDIKGTVKARMIY
;
A
#
# COMPACT_ATOMS: atom_id res chain seq x y z
N LEU A 1 32.42 -3.23 -11.09
CA LEU A 1 31.34 -2.49 -11.73
C LEU A 1 31.86 -1.72 -12.93
N ALA A 2 31.14 -1.71 -14.04
CA ALA A 2 31.48 -0.92 -15.22
C ALA A 2 31.26 0.59 -14.99
N GLY A 3 30.30 0.95 -14.14
CA GLY A 3 29.99 2.29 -13.73
C GLY A 3 28.89 2.31 -12.66
N ALA A 4 28.67 3.49 -12.07
CA ALA A 4 27.61 3.71 -11.11
C ALA A 4 27.03 5.13 -11.24
N ALA A 5 25.75 5.30 -10.87
CA ALA A 5 25.12 6.59 -10.61
C ALA A 5 24.58 6.58 -9.18
N VAL A 6 24.94 7.59 -8.38
CA VAL A 6 24.62 7.66 -6.95
C VAL A 6 24.01 9.03 -6.66
N ASP A 7 22.82 9.03 -6.07
CA ASP A 7 22.06 10.24 -5.71
C ASP A 7 21.95 10.44 -4.20
N VAL A 8 22.08 9.35 -3.40
CA VAL A 8 21.90 9.35 -1.95
C VAL A 8 23.19 8.92 -1.26
N PHE A 9 23.58 9.63 -0.21
CA PHE A 9 24.85 9.42 0.48
C PHE A 9 24.62 9.28 2.00
N PRO A 10 25.45 8.48 2.70
CA PRO A 10 25.32 8.31 4.17
C PRO A 10 25.45 9.61 4.95
N ASP A 11 26.37 10.51 4.51
CA ASP A 11 26.69 11.74 5.19
C ASP A 11 26.39 12.94 4.28
N GLU A 12 25.11 13.21 4.08
CA GLU A 12 24.68 14.34 3.25
C GLU A 12 24.80 15.67 4.01
N PRO A 13 25.18 16.79 3.35
CA PRO A 13 25.22 18.10 3.95
C PRO A 13 23.81 18.55 4.38
N GLU A 14 23.72 19.14 5.59
CA GLU A 14 22.45 19.68 6.09
C GLU A 14 22.01 20.97 5.36
N LYS A 15 22.94 21.69 4.79
CA LYS A 15 22.68 23.00 4.14
C LYS A 15 23.40 23.14 2.81
N ASN A 16 22.79 23.89 1.90
CA ASN A 16 23.42 24.29 0.66
C ASN A 16 24.71 25.09 0.93
N GLY A 17 25.81 24.68 0.31
CA GLY A 17 27.13 25.32 0.45
C GLY A 17 28.03 24.67 1.46
N ASP A 18 27.57 23.71 2.27
CA ASP A 18 28.42 22.93 3.14
C ASP A 18 29.35 22.03 2.29
N LYS A 19 30.55 21.80 2.81
CA LYS A 19 31.54 20.97 2.11
C LYS A 19 31.11 19.51 2.12
N PHE A 20 30.95 18.95 0.93
CA PHE A 20 30.66 17.53 0.73
C PHE A 20 31.89 16.79 0.21
N THR A 21 32.18 15.66 0.82
CA THR A 21 33.27 14.75 0.38
C THR A 21 32.82 13.30 0.44
N THR A 22 33.11 12.56 -0.62
CA THR A 22 32.85 11.12 -0.66
C THR A 22 34.01 10.43 -1.41
N VAL A 23 34.26 9.18 -1.07
CA VAL A 23 35.24 8.32 -1.75
C VAL A 23 34.90 8.07 -3.23
N LEU A 24 33.69 8.40 -3.66
CA LEU A 24 33.22 8.24 -5.03
C LEU A 24 33.58 9.43 -5.93
N GLN A 25 34.06 10.55 -5.38
CA GLN A 25 34.46 11.72 -6.17
C GLN A 25 35.68 11.40 -7.05
N ASN A 26 35.69 12.02 -8.24
CA ASN A 26 36.76 11.89 -9.23
C ASN A 26 36.95 10.49 -9.83
N LEU A 27 36.00 9.57 -9.61
CA LEU A 27 36.04 8.30 -10.33
C LEU A 27 35.45 8.47 -11.73
N PRO A 28 36.16 8.06 -12.82
CA PRO A 28 35.77 8.39 -14.19
C PRO A 28 34.48 7.68 -14.66
N ASN A 29 34.07 6.64 -13.97
CA ASN A 29 32.89 5.84 -14.28
C ASN A 29 31.76 6.00 -13.28
N VAL A 30 31.76 7.10 -12.49
CA VAL A 30 30.74 7.39 -11.48
C VAL A 30 30.09 8.75 -11.74
N ILE A 31 28.77 8.77 -11.75
CA ILE A 31 27.94 9.98 -11.79
C ILE A 31 27.39 10.22 -10.38
N LEU A 32 27.59 11.40 -9.85
CA LEU A 32 27.04 11.83 -8.57
C LEU A 32 26.04 12.95 -8.81
N THR A 33 24.86 12.85 -8.19
CA THR A 33 23.82 13.87 -8.25
C THR A 33 23.50 14.37 -6.83
N PRO A 34 23.00 15.60 -6.66
CA PRO A 34 22.93 16.28 -5.36
C PRO A 34 21.69 15.95 -4.54
N HIS A 35 20.99 14.85 -4.77
CA HIS A 35 19.79 14.39 -4.04
C HIS A 35 18.70 15.48 -3.91
N ILE A 36 18.42 16.20 -4.98
CA ILE A 36 17.45 17.29 -4.99
C ILE A 36 16.07 16.90 -5.57
N GLY A 37 15.86 15.65 -5.94
CA GLY A 37 14.64 15.19 -6.62
C GLY A 37 13.36 15.47 -5.82
N GLY A 38 13.43 15.47 -4.49
CA GLY A 38 12.31 15.81 -3.60
C GLY A 38 12.36 17.23 -3.02
N SER A 39 13.38 18.03 -3.30
CA SER A 39 13.65 19.27 -2.56
C SER A 39 13.28 20.55 -3.31
N THR A 40 12.89 20.45 -4.59
CA THR A 40 12.43 21.62 -5.35
C THR A 40 10.97 21.96 -5.00
N GLU A 41 10.57 23.25 -5.12
CA GLU A 41 9.19 23.67 -4.88
C GLU A 41 8.20 22.90 -5.77
N GLU A 42 8.56 22.69 -7.03
CA GLU A 42 7.75 21.92 -7.98
C GLU A 42 7.62 20.44 -7.54
N ALA A 43 8.70 19.81 -7.10
CA ALA A 43 8.68 18.44 -6.61
C ALA A 43 7.79 18.32 -5.36
N GLN A 44 7.91 19.23 -4.40
CA GLN A 44 7.08 19.26 -3.19
C GLN A 44 5.59 19.40 -3.52
N ALA A 45 5.23 20.29 -4.45
CA ALA A 45 3.85 20.43 -4.91
C ALA A 45 3.33 19.14 -5.56
N ASN A 46 4.11 18.53 -6.46
CA ASN A 46 3.75 17.31 -7.15
C ASN A 46 3.65 16.10 -6.20
N ILE A 47 4.56 15.98 -5.23
CA ILE A 47 4.50 14.95 -4.17
C ILE A 47 3.22 15.11 -3.35
N GLY A 48 2.88 16.34 -2.95
CA GLY A 48 1.65 16.64 -2.22
C GLY A 48 0.39 16.20 -2.98
N LEU A 49 0.32 16.49 -4.26
CA LEU A 49 -0.79 16.09 -5.12
C LEU A 49 -0.87 14.57 -5.29
N ASP A 50 0.24 13.92 -5.57
CA ASP A 50 0.30 12.46 -5.80
C ASP A 50 -0.08 11.68 -4.53
N VAL A 51 0.51 12.05 -3.38
CA VAL A 51 0.22 11.40 -2.09
C VAL A 51 -1.24 11.61 -1.70
N THR A 52 -1.77 12.84 -1.86
CA THR A 52 -3.17 13.14 -1.55
C THR A 52 -4.12 12.33 -2.44
N ALA A 53 -3.86 12.26 -3.74
CA ALA A 53 -4.68 11.49 -4.67
C ALA A 53 -4.69 9.99 -4.31
N LYS A 54 -3.54 9.44 -3.95
CA LYS A 54 -3.42 8.03 -3.50
C LYS A 54 -4.16 7.78 -2.19
N LEU A 55 -4.07 8.72 -1.24
CA LEU A 55 -4.78 8.64 0.03
C LEU A 55 -6.30 8.67 -0.15
N ILE A 56 -6.81 9.57 -0.99
CA ILE A 56 -8.23 9.63 -1.34
C ILE A 56 -8.68 8.31 -1.95
N LYS A 57 -7.96 7.78 -2.94
CA LYS A 57 -8.26 6.47 -3.54
C LYS A 57 -8.28 5.33 -2.51
N TYR A 58 -7.34 5.34 -1.55
CA TYR A 58 -7.35 4.35 -0.47
C TYR A 58 -8.56 4.50 0.45
N LEU A 59 -8.96 5.72 0.79
CA LEU A 59 -10.13 5.98 1.65
C LEU A 59 -11.44 5.59 0.98
N GLU A 60 -11.60 5.94 -0.30
CA GLU A 60 -12.85 5.77 -1.04
C GLU A 60 -12.99 4.40 -1.73
N LEU A 61 -11.88 3.83 -2.22
CA LEU A 61 -11.89 2.62 -3.03
C LEU A 61 -11.13 1.45 -2.40
N GLY A 62 -10.33 1.72 -1.37
CA GLY A 62 -9.45 0.72 -0.75
C GLY A 62 -8.23 0.35 -1.58
N THR A 63 -7.98 1.03 -2.71
CA THR A 63 -6.77 0.75 -3.50
C THR A 63 -5.51 1.18 -2.74
N SER A 64 -4.49 0.35 -2.77
CA SER A 64 -3.19 0.58 -2.10
C SER A 64 -2.03 0.70 -3.09
N GLU A 65 -2.31 1.06 -4.34
CA GLU A 65 -1.27 1.29 -5.35
C GLU A 65 -0.29 2.37 -4.89
N GLY A 66 1.00 2.08 -5.04
CA GLY A 66 2.09 2.96 -4.58
C GLY A 66 2.36 2.90 -3.08
N SER A 67 1.69 2.04 -2.30
CA SER A 67 2.03 1.77 -0.91
C SER A 67 3.29 0.90 -0.81
N HIS A 68 4.17 1.23 0.15
CA HIS A 68 5.32 0.40 0.53
C HIS A 68 5.02 -0.52 1.73
N THR A 69 4.05 -0.16 2.54
CA THR A 69 3.72 -0.89 3.79
C THR A 69 2.67 -1.97 3.56
N VAL A 70 1.64 -1.64 2.78
CA VAL A 70 0.53 -2.54 2.46
C VAL A 70 0.72 -3.07 1.05
N PRO A 71 0.51 -4.38 0.78
CA PRO A 71 0.58 -4.92 -0.57
C PRO A 71 -0.25 -4.11 -1.56
N PRO A 72 0.28 -3.78 -2.75
CA PRO A 72 -0.44 -2.98 -3.73
C PRO A 72 -1.61 -3.77 -4.33
N VAL A 73 -2.82 -3.30 -4.08
CA VAL A 73 -4.09 -3.90 -4.52
C VAL A 73 -4.92 -2.84 -5.20
N ASN A 74 -5.54 -3.21 -6.30
CA ASN A 74 -6.56 -2.43 -7.00
C ASN A 74 -7.65 -3.39 -7.48
N LEU A 75 -8.88 -3.19 -7.02
CA LEU A 75 -10.07 -3.88 -7.47
C LEU A 75 -11.10 -2.82 -7.88
N PRO A 76 -11.54 -2.79 -9.15
CA PRO A 76 -12.59 -1.88 -9.58
C PRO A 76 -13.85 -2.04 -8.71
N PRO A 77 -14.52 -0.94 -8.31
CA PRO A 77 -15.72 -1.03 -7.48
C PRO A 77 -16.86 -1.73 -8.23
N GLN A 78 -17.65 -2.52 -7.50
CA GLN A 78 -18.82 -3.21 -8.02
C GLN A 78 -20.08 -2.41 -7.65
N ALA A 79 -20.87 -2.05 -8.65
CA ALA A 79 -22.14 -1.37 -8.43
C ALA A 79 -23.10 -2.26 -7.61
N GLY A 80 -23.72 -1.68 -6.59
CA GLY A 80 -24.67 -2.39 -5.73
C GLY A 80 -24.04 -3.31 -4.68
N ALA A 81 -22.73 -3.24 -4.50
CA ALA A 81 -22.01 -3.95 -3.45
C ALA A 81 -21.41 -2.97 -2.43
N HIS A 82 -21.23 -3.41 -1.20
CA HIS A 82 -20.38 -2.74 -0.23
C HIS A 82 -19.01 -3.41 -0.18
N ARG A 83 -17.99 -2.60 -0.05
CA ARG A 83 -16.60 -3.05 -0.03
C ARG A 83 -16.08 -3.18 1.38
N ILE A 84 -15.49 -4.31 1.70
CA ILE A 84 -14.79 -4.56 2.96
C ILE A 84 -13.29 -4.69 2.67
N LEU A 85 -12.50 -3.94 3.42
CA LEU A 85 -11.05 -3.99 3.41
C LEU A 85 -10.60 -4.78 4.63
N HIS A 86 -9.79 -5.81 4.43
CA HIS A 86 -9.32 -6.69 5.48
C HIS A 86 -7.81 -6.83 5.42
N ILE A 87 -7.13 -6.40 6.47
CA ILE A 87 -5.69 -6.57 6.66
C ILE A 87 -5.48 -7.65 7.71
N HIS A 88 -4.66 -8.63 7.41
CA HIS A 88 -4.37 -9.75 8.30
C HIS A 88 -2.87 -10.10 8.30
N LYS A 89 -2.42 -10.81 9.32
CA LYS A 89 -1.08 -11.43 9.33
C LYS A 89 -0.98 -12.44 8.19
N ASN A 90 0.14 -12.46 7.48
CA ASN A 90 0.36 -13.41 6.40
C ASN A 90 0.67 -14.82 6.96
N ILE A 91 -0.37 -15.50 7.38
CA ILE A 91 -0.30 -16.88 7.88
C ILE A 91 -1.20 -17.80 7.04
N PRO A 92 -0.82 -19.08 6.85
CA PRO A 92 -1.62 -20.02 6.07
C PRO A 92 -3.05 -20.17 6.60
N GLY A 93 -4.01 -20.28 5.67
CA GLY A 93 -5.40 -20.58 5.97
C GLY A 93 -6.33 -19.37 6.15
N VAL A 94 -5.83 -18.14 6.32
CA VAL A 94 -6.69 -16.97 6.57
C VAL A 94 -7.70 -16.74 5.46
N LEU A 95 -7.30 -16.79 4.19
CA LEU A 95 -8.25 -16.63 3.07
C LEU A 95 -9.28 -17.76 3.04
N GLY A 96 -8.86 -18.98 3.34
CA GLY A 96 -9.78 -20.14 3.46
C GLY A 96 -10.79 -19.93 4.58
N GLU A 97 -10.37 -19.41 5.74
CA GLU A 97 -11.25 -19.10 6.87
C GLU A 97 -12.22 -17.97 6.54
N ILE A 98 -11.77 -16.90 5.88
CA ILE A 98 -12.63 -15.82 5.35
C ILE A 98 -13.76 -16.43 4.51
N ASN A 99 -13.40 -17.18 3.47
CA ASN A 99 -14.36 -17.71 2.53
C ASN A 99 -15.32 -18.75 3.20
N SER A 100 -14.79 -19.59 4.07
CA SER A 100 -15.59 -20.58 4.81
C SER A 100 -16.60 -19.93 5.76
N ARG A 101 -16.18 -18.92 6.52
CA ARG A 101 -17.09 -18.21 7.45
C ARG A 101 -18.18 -17.46 6.69
N LEU A 102 -17.83 -16.71 5.64
CA LEU A 102 -18.83 -16.00 4.84
C LEU A 102 -19.83 -16.99 4.19
N SER A 103 -19.36 -18.09 3.63
CA SER A 103 -20.21 -19.14 3.06
C SER A 103 -21.17 -19.76 4.09
N LYS A 104 -20.71 -20.05 5.32
CA LYS A 104 -21.57 -20.58 6.40
C LYS A 104 -22.70 -19.65 6.78
N HIS A 105 -22.52 -18.35 6.58
CA HIS A 105 -23.53 -17.32 6.82
C HIS A 105 -24.33 -16.96 5.55
N ASN A 106 -24.22 -17.75 4.47
CA ASN A 106 -24.86 -17.51 3.18
C ASN A 106 -24.51 -16.13 2.57
N ILE A 107 -23.31 -15.63 2.86
CA ILE A 107 -22.81 -14.36 2.32
C ILE A 107 -22.07 -14.64 1.02
N ASN A 108 -22.61 -14.12 -0.08
CA ASN A 108 -21.98 -14.22 -1.38
C ASN A 108 -20.92 -13.12 -1.57
N ILE A 109 -19.76 -13.52 -2.11
CA ILE A 109 -18.68 -12.61 -2.50
C ILE A 109 -18.87 -12.27 -3.97
N VAL A 110 -19.04 -10.99 -4.27
CA VAL A 110 -19.21 -10.47 -5.62
C VAL A 110 -17.86 -10.22 -6.29
N GLY A 111 -16.90 -9.75 -5.50
CA GLY A 111 -15.53 -9.53 -5.93
C GLY A 111 -14.56 -9.77 -4.79
N GLN A 112 -13.38 -10.32 -5.10
CA GLN A 112 -12.34 -10.57 -4.11
C GLN A 112 -10.96 -10.43 -4.76
N TYR A 113 -10.06 -9.73 -4.08
CA TYR A 113 -8.67 -9.68 -4.46
C TYR A 113 -7.78 -9.71 -3.21
N LEU A 114 -6.81 -10.61 -3.20
CA LEU A 114 -5.81 -10.74 -2.15
C LEU A 114 -4.42 -10.50 -2.71
N LYS A 115 -3.62 -9.74 -2.01
CA LYS A 115 -2.18 -9.70 -2.18
C LYS A 115 -1.47 -9.75 -0.83
N THR A 116 -0.33 -10.42 -0.77
CA THR A 116 0.47 -10.56 0.45
C THR A 116 1.89 -10.03 0.23
N ASN A 117 2.51 -9.59 1.31
CA ASN A 117 3.96 -9.48 1.44
C ASN A 117 4.43 -10.45 2.54
N GLU A 118 5.65 -10.31 3.05
CA GLU A 118 6.21 -11.21 4.05
C GLU A 118 5.38 -11.22 5.35
N ASP A 119 4.86 -10.08 5.78
CA ASP A 119 4.24 -9.88 7.10
C ASP A 119 2.72 -9.93 7.05
N ILE A 120 2.10 -9.34 6.04
CA ILE A 120 0.66 -9.12 5.99
C ILE A 120 0.04 -9.52 4.65
N GLY A 121 -1.25 -9.86 4.71
CA GLY A 121 -2.15 -9.95 3.58
C GLY A 121 -3.15 -8.79 3.59
N TYR A 122 -3.46 -8.26 2.41
CA TYR A 122 -4.50 -7.28 2.19
C TYR A 122 -5.54 -7.83 1.23
N VAL A 123 -6.77 -7.95 1.73
CA VAL A 123 -7.93 -8.44 0.97
C VAL A 123 -8.91 -7.29 0.76
N ILE A 124 -9.33 -7.11 -0.48
CA ILE A 124 -10.54 -6.34 -0.83
C ILE A 124 -11.64 -7.34 -1.14
N LEU A 125 -12.80 -7.17 -0.52
CA LEU A 125 -13.99 -8.01 -0.68
C LEU A 125 -15.18 -7.12 -1.00
N ASP A 126 -15.89 -7.43 -2.06
CA ASP A 126 -17.18 -6.81 -2.39
C ASP A 126 -18.30 -7.82 -2.08
N VAL A 127 -19.28 -7.42 -1.26
CA VAL A 127 -20.39 -8.24 -0.79
C VAL A 127 -21.73 -7.53 -0.97
N ASP A 128 -22.85 -8.26 -0.94
CA ASP A 128 -24.19 -7.69 -1.00
C ASP A 128 -24.40 -6.65 0.12
N THR A 129 -25.03 -5.53 -0.22
CA THR A 129 -25.27 -4.39 0.68
C THR A 129 -26.08 -4.76 1.91
N LYS A 130 -27.05 -5.68 1.77
CA LYS A 130 -27.98 -6.06 2.84
C LYS A 130 -27.31 -6.79 4.01
N ILE A 131 -26.22 -7.50 3.73
CA ILE A 131 -25.51 -8.37 4.69
C ILE A 131 -24.11 -7.89 5.01
N SER A 132 -23.70 -6.76 4.47
CA SER A 132 -22.34 -6.25 4.58
C SER A 132 -21.87 -5.97 6.02
N LYS A 133 -22.78 -5.53 6.89
CA LYS A 133 -22.47 -5.30 8.33
C LYS A 133 -22.14 -6.59 9.04
N GLU A 134 -22.91 -7.65 8.78
CA GLU A 134 -22.65 -8.99 9.34
C GLU A 134 -21.32 -9.53 8.81
N ALA A 135 -21.08 -9.41 7.52
CA ALA A 135 -19.80 -9.77 6.89
C ALA A 135 -18.61 -9.09 7.57
N LEU A 136 -18.72 -7.78 7.85
CA LEU A 136 -17.66 -7.04 8.54
C LEU A 136 -17.36 -7.60 9.93
N GLU A 137 -18.38 -7.90 10.74
CA GLU A 137 -18.19 -8.46 12.09
C GLU A 137 -17.57 -9.87 12.03
N ILE A 138 -17.99 -10.72 11.11
CA ILE A 138 -17.38 -12.03 10.87
C ILE A 138 -15.88 -11.88 10.56
N LEU A 139 -15.52 -10.92 9.71
CA LEU A 139 -14.13 -10.71 9.31
C LEU A 139 -13.26 -10.15 10.45
N LYS A 140 -13.82 -9.32 11.31
CA LYS A 140 -13.11 -8.81 12.51
C LYS A 140 -12.72 -9.92 13.48
N ASP A 141 -13.53 -10.99 13.57
CA ASP A 141 -13.33 -12.11 14.50
C ASP A 141 -12.39 -13.21 13.95
N ILE A 142 -11.85 -13.05 12.76
CA ILE A 142 -10.91 -14.02 12.19
C ILE A 142 -9.54 -13.89 12.87
N LYS A 143 -9.00 -15.06 13.29
CA LYS A 143 -7.67 -15.09 13.89
C LYS A 143 -6.61 -14.54 12.92
N GLY A 144 -5.83 -13.60 13.39
CA GLY A 144 -4.81 -12.93 12.59
C GLY A 144 -5.28 -11.66 11.91
N THR A 145 -6.56 -11.28 12.03
CA THR A 145 -7.04 -9.96 11.59
C THR A 145 -6.29 -8.85 12.32
N VAL A 146 -5.72 -7.93 11.54
CA VAL A 146 -5.10 -6.70 12.04
C VAL A 146 -6.11 -5.57 12.01
N LYS A 147 -6.85 -5.45 10.91
CA LYS A 147 -7.89 -4.43 10.74
C LYS A 147 -8.90 -4.86 9.67
N ALA A 148 -10.17 -4.58 9.92
CA ALA A 148 -11.22 -4.65 8.92
C ALA A 148 -12.04 -3.36 8.95
N ARG A 149 -12.39 -2.83 7.78
CA ARG A 149 -13.28 -1.66 7.64
C ARG A 149 -14.14 -1.79 6.40
N MET A 150 -15.28 -1.11 6.39
CA MET A 150 -16.20 -1.07 5.26
C MET A 150 -16.18 0.29 4.56
N ILE A 151 -16.37 0.27 3.27
CA ILE A 151 -16.63 1.42 2.40
C ILE A 151 -18.04 1.22 1.83
N TYR A 152 -18.86 2.26 1.85
CA TYR A 152 -20.26 2.29 1.39
C TYR A 152 -20.38 2.86 0.00
#